data_c6c37d3a38c5dc9af00a957f0d4c91a9
#
_entry.id   c6c37d3a38c5dc9af00a957f0d4c91a9
#
_cell.length_a   1.000
_cell.length_b   1.000
_cell.length_c   1.000
_cell.angle_alpha   90.00
_cell.angle_beta   90.00
_cell.angle_gamma   90.00
#
_symmetry.space_group_name_H-M   'P 1'
#
loop_
_entity.id
_entity.type
_entity.pdbx_description
1 polymer ?
#
loop_
_entity_poly.entity_id
_entity_poly.type
_entity_poly.pdbx_seq_one_letter_code
_entity_poly.pdbx_strand_id
1 'polypeptide(L)'
;LGLYIPPFGDSTIVTPNLSRLADEGVRYTNVYSVSGVCSPSRASIVTGMYPTSIGAHHMRTLSQQPAAKKKGLINYEVVPPPQVKMVSQILRENGYYCSNNKKEDYQFYKSITAWDESSIFAHWRNRAKDQNFYSIFNFGVTHESNLWDPWYRHFDLDTFPPERGIGKWWEQFADIEKPLYTPDNIQISVPPYLPN
;
A
#
# COMPACT_ATOMS: atom_id res chain seq x y z
N LEU A 1 -7.04 6.11 -6.92
CA LEU A 1 -7.91 5.75 -8.04
C LEU A 1 -8.00 6.93 -8.98
N GLY A 2 -7.79 6.69 -10.27
CA GLY A 2 -7.93 7.73 -11.29
C GLY A 2 -9.39 7.94 -11.71
N LEU A 3 -9.62 8.90 -12.60
CA LEU A 3 -10.94 9.19 -13.15
C LEU A 3 -11.47 8.11 -14.13
N TYR A 4 -10.65 7.12 -14.46
CA TYR A 4 -10.93 6.05 -15.42
C TYR A 4 -11.60 4.83 -14.78
N ILE A 5 -12.59 5.08 -13.95
CA ILE A 5 -13.42 4.04 -13.31
C ILE A 5 -14.90 4.48 -13.30
N PRO A 6 -15.87 3.55 -13.26
CA PRO A 6 -17.30 3.84 -13.34
C PRO A 6 -17.81 4.95 -12.41
N PRO A 7 -17.38 5.06 -11.13
CA PRO A 7 -17.80 6.17 -10.27
C PRO A 7 -17.53 7.58 -10.82
N PHE A 8 -16.61 7.72 -11.77
CA PHE A 8 -16.27 8.99 -12.41
C PHE A 8 -16.70 9.05 -13.88
N GLY A 9 -17.50 8.09 -14.35
CA GLY A 9 -18.13 8.10 -15.66
C GLY A 9 -17.44 7.25 -16.73
N ASP A 10 -16.33 6.60 -16.41
CA ASP A 10 -15.71 5.64 -17.33
C ASP A 10 -16.44 4.30 -17.30
N SER A 11 -16.80 3.77 -18.47
CA SER A 11 -17.54 2.51 -18.62
C SER A 11 -16.67 1.35 -19.09
N THR A 12 -15.36 1.51 -19.13
CA THR A 12 -14.43 0.49 -19.67
C THR A 12 -14.42 -0.78 -18.82
N ILE A 13 -14.55 -0.62 -17.51
CA ILE A 13 -14.54 -1.73 -16.55
C ILE A 13 -15.79 -1.69 -15.67
N VAL A 14 -16.07 -2.80 -14.98
CA VAL A 14 -17.18 -2.91 -14.04
C VAL A 14 -16.65 -2.95 -12.61
N THR A 15 -17.06 -2.00 -11.77
CA THR A 15 -16.64 -1.91 -10.38
C THR A 15 -17.85 -1.72 -9.44
N PRO A 16 -18.71 -2.74 -9.25
CA PRO A 16 -20.00 -2.59 -8.57
C PRO A 16 -19.86 -2.12 -7.12
N ASN A 17 -18.86 -2.60 -6.40
CA ASN A 17 -18.64 -2.21 -5.02
C ASN A 17 -18.14 -0.76 -4.88
N LEU A 18 -17.25 -0.31 -5.79
CA LEU A 18 -16.80 1.09 -5.82
C LEU A 18 -17.93 2.02 -6.25
N SER A 19 -18.76 1.60 -7.21
CA SER A 19 -19.93 2.36 -7.65
C SER A 19 -20.91 2.54 -6.49
N ARG A 20 -21.24 1.46 -5.78
CA ARG A 20 -22.12 1.54 -4.61
C ARG A 20 -21.56 2.48 -3.54
N LEU A 21 -20.27 2.36 -3.22
CA LEU A 21 -19.62 3.25 -2.24
C LEU A 21 -19.67 4.71 -2.68
N ALA A 22 -19.52 4.98 -3.97
CA ALA A 22 -19.61 6.32 -4.52
C ALA A 22 -21.03 6.90 -4.50
N ASP A 23 -22.03 6.05 -4.68
CA ASP A 23 -23.46 6.45 -4.63
C ASP A 23 -23.94 6.72 -3.20
N GLU A 24 -23.40 5.98 -2.23
CA GLU A 24 -23.70 6.15 -0.79
C GLU A 24 -22.84 7.24 -0.13
N GLY A 25 -21.80 7.74 -0.79
CA GLY A 25 -20.79 8.62 -0.21
C GLY A 25 -20.53 9.91 -0.99
N VAL A 26 -19.36 10.46 -0.76
CA VAL A 26 -18.88 11.68 -1.43
C VAL A 26 -17.73 11.34 -2.37
N ARG A 27 -17.84 11.76 -3.61
CA ARG A 27 -16.80 11.63 -4.63
C ARG A 27 -15.99 12.92 -4.73
N TYR A 28 -14.71 12.82 -4.44
CA TYR A 28 -13.78 13.93 -4.59
C TYR A 28 -13.09 13.84 -5.95
N THR A 29 -13.23 14.86 -6.76
CA THR A 29 -12.61 14.93 -8.10
C THR A 29 -11.20 15.52 -8.08
N ASN A 30 -10.87 16.26 -7.04
CA ASN A 30 -9.58 16.93 -6.86
C ASN A 30 -8.96 16.54 -5.52
N VAL A 31 -8.22 15.42 -5.52
CA VAL A 31 -7.47 14.94 -4.36
C VAL A 31 -6.01 14.81 -4.73
N TYR A 32 -5.16 15.44 -3.94
CA TYR A 32 -3.72 15.45 -4.18
C TYR A 32 -3.00 14.72 -3.07
N SER A 33 -2.12 13.82 -3.45
CA SER A 33 -1.18 13.20 -2.52
C SER A 33 0.03 14.11 -2.34
N VAL A 34 0.64 14.08 -1.15
CA VAL A 34 1.85 14.87 -0.85
C VAL A 34 3.09 14.34 -1.57
N SER A 35 3.01 13.15 -2.13
CA SER A 35 4.07 12.50 -2.90
C SER A 35 3.48 11.44 -3.81
N GLY A 36 4.07 11.26 -4.99
CA GLY A 36 3.69 10.24 -5.96
C GLY A 36 4.28 8.84 -5.67
N VAL A 37 4.97 8.65 -4.54
CA VAL A 37 5.62 7.37 -4.18
C VAL A 37 5.21 6.89 -2.79
N CYS A 38 5.37 5.58 -2.55
CA CYS A 38 4.81 4.87 -1.40
C CYS A 38 5.21 5.45 -0.04
N SER A 39 6.50 5.41 0.31
CA SER A 39 6.96 5.72 1.66
C SER A 39 6.62 7.13 2.12
N PRO A 40 6.93 8.20 1.38
CA PRO A 40 6.56 9.56 1.80
C PRO A 40 5.06 9.77 1.93
N SER A 41 4.28 9.24 0.99
CA SER A 41 2.83 9.34 1.03
C SER A 41 2.25 8.61 2.24
N ARG A 42 2.74 7.39 2.51
CA ARG A 42 2.30 6.59 3.65
C ARG A 42 2.71 7.20 4.98
N ALA A 43 3.92 7.75 5.08
CA ALA A 43 4.37 8.49 6.25
C ALA A 43 3.41 9.63 6.57
N SER A 44 3.02 10.40 5.56
CA SER A 44 2.06 11.50 5.71
C SER A 44 0.67 11.01 6.15
N ILE A 45 0.16 9.96 5.53
CA ILE A 45 -1.17 9.40 5.86
C ILE A 45 -1.24 8.98 7.34
N VAL A 46 -0.19 8.34 7.86
CA VAL A 46 -0.22 7.83 9.24
C VAL A 46 0.16 8.85 10.29
N THR A 47 0.81 9.95 9.94
CA THR A 47 1.26 10.97 10.89
C THR A 47 0.51 12.29 10.79
N GLY A 48 -0.20 12.53 9.68
CA GLY A 48 -0.81 13.82 9.39
C GLY A 48 0.20 14.93 9.10
N MET A 49 1.49 14.60 8.92
CA MET A 49 2.58 15.56 8.70
C MET A 49 3.04 15.55 7.26
N TYR A 50 3.48 16.70 6.76
CA TYR A 50 4.22 16.71 5.50
C TYR A 50 5.51 15.92 5.65
N PRO A 51 5.86 15.04 4.70
CA PRO A 51 7.03 14.18 4.82
C PRO A 51 8.33 14.98 4.91
N THR A 52 8.39 16.15 4.31
CA THR A 52 9.54 17.08 4.44
C THR A 52 9.71 17.61 5.86
N SER A 53 8.62 17.80 6.61
CA SER A 53 8.68 18.30 8.00
C SER A 53 9.23 17.28 8.99
N ILE A 54 9.17 15.99 8.64
CA ILE A 54 9.65 14.91 9.50
C ILE A 54 10.83 14.15 8.88
N GLY A 55 11.40 14.64 7.76
CA GLY A 55 12.53 14.02 7.08
C GLY A 55 12.21 12.77 6.25
N ALA A 56 10.92 12.41 6.11
CA ALA A 56 10.47 11.18 5.45
C ALA A 56 10.11 11.40 3.97
N HIS A 57 10.79 12.29 3.27
CA HIS A 57 10.43 12.76 1.92
C HIS A 57 10.97 11.91 0.78
N HIS A 58 11.69 10.84 1.05
CA HIS A 58 12.23 9.95 0.02
C HIS A 58 11.96 8.49 0.34
N MET A 59 12.18 7.62 -0.65
CA MET A 59 12.07 6.18 -0.48
C MET A 59 13.21 5.63 0.36
N ARG A 60 12.95 4.53 1.05
CA ARG A 60 13.97 3.81 1.82
C ARG A 60 15.13 3.39 0.92
N THR A 61 16.35 3.55 1.43
CA THR A 61 17.50 2.94 0.79
C THR A 61 17.45 1.44 0.98
N LEU A 62 17.54 0.69 -0.10
CA LEU A 62 17.59 -0.78 -0.06
C LEU A 62 18.99 -1.27 0.35
N SER A 63 19.56 -0.68 1.39
CA SER A 63 20.93 -0.91 1.84
C SER A 63 21.22 -2.34 2.30
N GLN A 64 20.18 -3.09 2.63
CA GLN A 64 20.31 -4.50 3.00
C GLN A 64 20.60 -5.41 1.79
N GLN A 65 20.36 -4.95 0.59
CA GLN A 65 20.70 -5.72 -0.61
C GLN A 65 22.21 -5.80 -0.80
N PRO A 66 22.74 -6.97 -1.25
CA PRO A 66 24.18 -7.16 -1.45
C PRO A 66 24.82 -6.11 -2.38
N ALA A 67 24.11 -5.70 -3.43
CA ALA A 67 24.59 -4.69 -4.36
C ALA A 67 24.72 -3.30 -3.70
N ALA A 68 23.79 -2.95 -2.80
CA ALA A 68 23.84 -1.70 -2.05
C ALA A 68 24.98 -1.70 -1.03
N LYS A 69 25.15 -2.80 -0.29
CA LYS A 69 26.26 -2.98 0.65
C LYS A 69 27.61 -2.89 -0.06
N LYS A 70 27.75 -3.52 -1.23
CA LYS A 70 28.99 -3.44 -2.04
C LYS A 70 29.33 -2.03 -2.46
N LYS A 71 28.32 -1.16 -2.64
CA LYS A 71 28.49 0.27 -2.96
C LYS A 71 28.64 1.18 -1.72
N GLY A 72 28.70 0.60 -0.54
CA GLY A 72 28.82 1.37 0.72
C GLY A 72 27.57 2.16 1.09
N LEU A 73 26.41 1.81 0.53
CA LEU A 73 25.15 2.48 0.90
C LEU A 73 24.74 2.05 2.31
N ILE A 74 24.54 3.03 3.16
CA ILE A 74 24.08 2.84 4.52
C ILE A 74 22.54 2.86 4.57
N ASN A 75 21.99 2.15 5.52
CA ASN A 75 20.57 2.23 5.79
C ASN A 75 20.21 3.62 6.31
N TYR A 76 19.21 4.20 5.71
CA TYR A 76 18.67 5.47 6.18
C TYR A 76 17.21 5.28 6.57
N GLU A 77 16.94 5.47 7.83
CA GLU A 77 15.58 5.54 8.35
C GLU A 77 15.45 6.79 9.21
N VAL A 78 14.35 7.46 9.04
CA VAL A 78 14.05 8.67 9.78
C VAL A 78 13.74 8.33 11.23
N VAL A 79 14.20 9.15 12.14
CA VAL A 79 13.71 9.22 13.51
C VAL A 79 12.81 10.46 13.60
N PRO A 80 11.48 10.31 13.56
CA PRO A 80 10.58 11.44 13.68
C PRO A 80 10.77 12.17 15.01
N PRO A 81 10.48 13.48 15.09
CA PRO A 81 10.45 14.18 16.35
C PRO A 81 9.55 13.47 17.37
N PRO A 82 9.91 13.43 18.66
CA PRO A 82 9.19 12.64 19.67
C PRO A 82 7.69 12.95 19.82
N GLN A 83 7.29 14.17 19.47
CA GLN A 83 5.89 14.60 19.50
C GLN A 83 5.06 14.10 18.32
N VAL A 84 5.70 13.59 17.28
CA VAL A 84 4.99 13.06 16.10
C VAL A 84 4.52 11.65 16.41
N LYS A 85 3.21 11.51 16.54
CA LYS A 85 2.54 10.22 16.73
C LYS A 85 1.85 9.77 15.45
N MET A 86 1.74 8.47 15.27
CA MET A 86 0.86 7.91 14.26
C MET A 86 -0.60 8.02 14.72
N VAL A 87 -1.51 8.20 13.78
CA VAL A 87 -2.96 8.25 14.05
C VAL A 87 -3.43 7.01 14.81
N SER A 88 -2.87 5.84 14.48
CA SER A 88 -3.16 4.59 15.19
C SER A 88 -2.76 4.64 16.67
N GLN A 89 -1.64 5.27 17.03
CA GLN A 89 -1.26 5.46 18.44
C GLN A 89 -2.29 6.31 19.18
N ILE A 90 -2.72 7.42 18.58
CA ILE A 90 -3.72 8.32 19.18
C ILE A 90 -5.05 7.59 19.36
N LEU A 91 -5.46 6.81 18.35
CA LEU A 91 -6.69 6.04 18.42
C LEU A 91 -6.63 4.93 19.48
N ARG A 92 -5.49 4.23 19.60
CA ARG A 92 -5.26 3.23 20.65
C ARG A 92 -5.31 3.84 22.05
N GLU A 93 -4.73 5.02 22.25
CA GLU A 93 -4.84 5.77 23.49
C GLU A 93 -6.32 6.09 23.85
N ASN A 94 -7.21 6.09 22.87
CA ASN A 94 -8.65 6.31 23.01
C ASN A 94 -9.47 5.00 22.91
N GLY A 95 -8.86 3.85 23.13
CA GLY A 95 -9.54 2.56 23.23
C GLY A 95 -9.87 1.87 21.91
N TYR A 96 -9.43 2.39 20.77
CA TYR A 96 -9.61 1.72 19.50
C TYR A 96 -8.66 0.53 19.35
N TYR A 97 -9.15 -0.52 18.72
CA TYR A 97 -8.30 -1.57 18.17
C TYR A 97 -7.77 -1.14 16.80
N CYS A 98 -6.45 -1.09 16.63
CA CYS A 98 -5.82 -0.62 15.41
C CYS A 98 -5.06 -1.75 14.73
N SER A 99 -5.43 -2.08 13.49
CA SER A 99 -4.76 -3.13 12.72
C SER A 99 -4.28 -2.65 11.36
N ASN A 100 -3.12 -3.15 10.93
CA ASN A 100 -2.56 -2.92 9.61
C ASN A 100 -2.30 -4.24 8.91
N ASN A 101 -3.02 -4.49 7.82
CA ASN A 101 -2.80 -5.67 7.01
C ASN A 101 -1.63 -5.42 6.07
N LYS A 102 -0.48 -5.98 6.46
CA LYS A 102 0.74 -6.23 5.74
C LYS A 102 1.67 -5.04 5.52
N LYS A 103 1.36 -4.06 4.66
CA LYS A 103 2.33 -3.06 4.22
C LYS A 103 2.41 -1.89 5.19
N GLU A 104 3.59 -1.62 5.74
CA GLU A 104 3.91 -0.45 6.55
C GLU A 104 4.56 0.65 5.72
N ASP A 105 5.82 0.49 5.38
CA ASP A 105 6.56 1.32 4.44
C ASP A 105 6.50 2.83 4.74
N TYR A 106 6.81 3.20 5.99
CA TYR A 106 6.65 4.59 6.46
C TYR A 106 7.92 5.44 6.39
N GLN A 107 9.04 4.95 5.88
CA GLN A 107 10.36 5.58 5.90
C GLN A 107 10.94 5.83 7.29
N PHE A 108 10.28 5.39 8.35
CA PHE A 108 10.76 5.44 9.73
C PHE A 108 10.38 4.16 10.47
N TYR A 109 11.12 3.88 11.53
CA TYR A 109 10.73 2.83 12.47
C TYR A 109 9.49 3.26 13.24
N LYS A 110 8.43 2.48 13.10
CA LYS A 110 7.23 2.72 13.89
C LYS A 110 7.49 2.45 15.36
N SER A 111 6.78 3.17 16.22
CA SER A 111 6.72 2.83 17.63
C SER A 111 6.11 1.43 17.81
N ILE A 112 6.54 0.72 18.84
CA ILE A 112 5.94 -0.56 19.25
C ILE A 112 4.44 -0.42 19.59
N THR A 113 4.02 0.77 19.96
CA THR A 113 2.64 1.09 20.29
C THR A 113 1.78 1.50 19.08
N ALA A 114 2.33 1.45 17.86
CA ALA A 114 1.64 1.93 16.66
C ALA A 114 0.39 1.11 16.31
N TRP A 115 0.46 -0.21 16.44
CA TRP A 115 -0.61 -1.12 16.07
C TRP A 115 -0.84 -2.16 17.16
N ASP A 116 -2.08 -2.63 17.31
CA ASP A 116 -2.38 -3.83 18.08
C ASP A 116 -1.94 -5.05 17.28
N GLU A 117 -2.14 -5.02 15.99
CA GLU A 117 -1.72 -6.05 15.07
C GLU A 117 -1.25 -5.45 13.74
N SER A 118 -0.07 -5.88 13.26
CA SER A 118 0.43 -5.53 11.93
C SER A 118 1.04 -6.77 11.30
N SER A 119 0.26 -7.45 10.47
CA SER A 119 0.62 -8.72 9.82
C SER A 119 -0.27 -8.99 8.61
N ILE A 120 0.01 -10.06 7.89
CA ILE A 120 -0.86 -10.55 6.81
C ILE A 120 -2.22 -11.05 7.32
N PHE A 121 -2.32 -11.36 8.62
CA PHE A 121 -3.53 -11.84 9.27
C PHE A 121 -4.27 -10.73 10.03
N ALA A 122 -3.67 -9.54 10.09
CA ALA A 122 -4.25 -8.40 10.79
C ALA A 122 -5.63 -8.06 10.23
N HIS A 123 -6.62 -8.02 11.11
CA HIS A 123 -7.99 -7.81 10.72
C HIS A 123 -8.81 -7.16 11.85
N TRP A 124 -9.73 -6.27 11.51
CA TRP A 124 -10.64 -5.64 12.49
C TRP A 124 -11.49 -6.64 13.27
N ARG A 125 -11.69 -7.85 12.76
CA ARG A 125 -12.43 -8.92 13.45
C ARG A 125 -11.71 -9.46 14.69
N ASN A 126 -10.41 -9.22 14.81
CA ASN A 126 -9.60 -9.68 15.94
C ASN A 126 -9.76 -8.80 17.19
N ARG A 127 -10.53 -7.70 17.09
CA ARG A 127 -10.83 -6.82 18.21
C ARG A 127 -11.75 -7.47 19.25
N ALA A 128 -11.77 -6.91 20.46
CA ALA A 128 -12.76 -7.29 21.47
C ALA A 128 -14.19 -6.96 20.98
N LYS A 129 -15.16 -7.66 21.54
CA LYS A 129 -16.58 -7.40 21.25
C LYS A 129 -16.90 -5.93 21.54
N ASP A 130 -17.63 -5.31 20.61
CA ASP A 130 -18.10 -3.92 20.69
C ASP A 130 -16.98 -2.86 20.77
N GLN A 131 -15.72 -3.24 20.60
CA GLN A 131 -14.60 -2.29 20.55
C GLN A 131 -14.59 -1.55 19.20
N ASN A 132 -14.44 -0.24 19.23
CA ASN A 132 -14.18 0.55 18.03
C ASN A 132 -12.86 0.14 17.39
N PHE A 133 -12.76 0.29 16.08
CA PHE A 133 -11.54 -0.11 15.37
C PHE A 133 -11.11 0.89 14.30
N TYR A 134 -9.83 0.83 13.99
CA TYR A 134 -9.19 1.45 12.83
C TYR A 134 -8.35 0.40 12.11
N SER A 135 -8.69 0.09 10.87
CA SER A 135 -8.01 -0.97 10.11
C SER A 135 -7.59 -0.49 8.73
N ILE A 136 -6.33 -0.73 8.39
CA ILE A 136 -5.79 -0.50 7.06
C ILE A 136 -5.59 -1.84 6.36
N PHE A 137 -6.13 -1.97 5.15
CA PHE A 137 -5.90 -3.09 4.26
C PHE A 137 -5.09 -2.65 3.04
N ASN A 138 -4.07 -3.42 2.70
CA ASN A 138 -3.19 -3.13 1.58
C ASN A 138 -3.32 -4.24 0.53
N PHE A 139 -3.88 -3.91 -0.62
CA PHE A 139 -4.12 -4.85 -1.72
C PHE A 139 -2.91 -4.87 -2.66
N GLY A 140 -2.06 -5.88 -2.54
CA GLY A 140 -0.85 -6.03 -3.35
C GLY A 140 -1.13 -6.13 -4.85
N VAL A 141 -2.31 -6.63 -5.23
CA VAL A 141 -2.72 -6.76 -6.65
C VAL A 141 -2.83 -5.41 -7.37
N THR A 142 -3.02 -4.31 -6.61
CA THR A 142 -3.10 -2.96 -7.17
C THR A 142 -1.75 -2.24 -7.22
N HIS A 143 -0.67 -2.89 -6.83
CA HIS A 143 0.66 -2.29 -6.84
C HIS A 143 1.19 -2.14 -8.27
N GLU A 144 1.88 -1.03 -8.54
CA GLU A 144 2.40 -0.70 -9.87
C GLU A 144 3.29 -1.79 -10.49
N SER A 145 4.01 -2.56 -9.67
CA SER A 145 4.85 -3.66 -10.14
C SER A 145 4.07 -4.73 -10.92
N ASN A 146 2.76 -4.77 -10.78
CA ASN A 146 1.92 -5.69 -11.54
C ASN A 146 1.63 -5.21 -12.97
N LEU A 147 2.01 -3.97 -13.32
CA LEU A 147 1.98 -3.46 -14.69
C LEU A 147 3.15 -3.96 -15.53
N TRP A 148 4.21 -4.39 -14.89
CA TRP A 148 5.41 -4.86 -15.56
C TRP A 148 5.32 -6.37 -15.78
N ASP A 149 5.95 -6.83 -16.86
CA ASP A 149 6.11 -8.26 -17.08
C ASP A 149 6.77 -8.86 -15.81
N PRO A 150 6.14 -9.84 -15.19
CA PRO A 150 6.56 -10.25 -13.86
C PRO A 150 7.99 -10.77 -13.92
N TRP A 151 8.93 -10.03 -13.34
CA TRP A 151 10.34 -10.36 -13.25
C TRP A 151 10.60 -11.81 -12.75
N TYR A 152 9.66 -12.36 -11.98
CA TYR A 152 9.68 -13.72 -11.48
C TYR A 152 9.44 -14.78 -12.58
N ARG A 153 8.85 -14.43 -13.73
CA ARG A 153 8.76 -15.35 -14.88
C ARG A 153 10.13 -15.65 -15.50
N HIS A 154 11.10 -14.79 -15.21
CA HIS A 154 12.47 -14.92 -15.66
C HIS A 154 13.39 -15.60 -14.64
N PHE A 155 12.84 -15.95 -13.45
CA PHE A 155 13.57 -16.65 -12.41
C PHE A 155 13.02 -18.06 -12.27
N ASP A 156 13.94 -19.03 -12.20
CA ASP A 156 13.62 -20.38 -11.80
C ASP A 156 13.18 -20.34 -10.32
N LEU A 157 11.88 -20.54 -10.09
CA LEU A 157 11.28 -20.49 -8.75
C LEU A 157 11.84 -21.57 -7.83
N ASP A 158 12.37 -22.65 -8.38
CA ASP A 158 12.98 -23.74 -7.62
C ASP A 158 14.34 -23.34 -7.02
N THR A 159 14.96 -22.29 -7.57
CA THR A 159 16.24 -21.76 -7.06
C THR A 159 16.08 -20.58 -6.08
N PHE A 160 14.86 -20.13 -5.83
CA PHE A 160 14.60 -19.05 -4.87
C PHE A 160 14.67 -19.58 -3.43
N PRO A 161 15.56 -19.02 -2.57
CA PRO A 161 15.67 -19.50 -1.20
C PRO A 161 14.33 -19.29 -0.47
N PRO A 162 13.77 -20.36 0.13
CA PRO A 162 12.48 -20.29 0.84
C PRO A 162 12.46 -19.27 2.00
N GLU A 163 13.63 -18.91 2.50
CA GLU A 163 13.80 -17.95 3.59
C GLU A 163 13.43 -16.50 3.20
N ARG A 164 13.34 -16.17 1.92
CA ARG A 164 12.96 -14.84 1.46
C ARG A 164 11.45 -14.61 1.37
N GLY A 165 10.64 -15.60 1.72
CA GLY A 165 9.18 -15.48 1.84
C GLY A 165 8.43 -15.17 0.53
N ILE A 166 9.13 -15.15 -0.61
CA ILE A 166 8.53 -14.84 -1.91
C ILE A 166 7.62 -15.98 -2.37
N GLY A 167 8.00 -17.24 -2.11
CA GLY A 167 7.14 -18.40 -2.40
C GLY A 167 5.78 -18.30 -1.69
N LYS A 168 5.78 -18.00 -0.39
CA LYS A 168 4.52 -17.80 0.37
C LYS A 168 3.72 -16.58 -0.08
N TRP A 169 4.36 -15.61 -0.66
CA TRP A 169 3.69 -14.44 -1.21
C TRP A 169 2.85 -14.79 -2.45
N TRP A 170 3.30 -15.75 -3.25
CA TRP A 170 2.61 -16.28 -4.43
C TRP A 170 1.46 -17.20 -4.09
N GLU A 171 1.59 -18.01 -3.05
CA GLU A 171 0.49 -18.87 -2.59
C GLU A 171 -0.76 -18.06 -2.26
N GLN A 172 -0.58 -16.80 -1.81
CA GLN A 172 -1.68 -15.87 -1.58
C GLN A 172 -2.37 -15.38 -2.87
N PHE A 173 -1.74 -15.53 -4.01
CA PHE A 173 -2.27 -15.12 -5.31
C PHE A 173 -2.64 -16.30 -6.21
N ALA A 174 -2.30 -17.51 -5.82
CA ALA A 174 -2.63 -18.73 -6.58
C ALA A 174 -4.16 -18.92 -6.70
N ASP A 175 -4.89 -18.47 -5.71
CA ASP A 175 -6.37 -18.53 -5.66
C ASP A 175 -7.05 -17.27 -6.24
N ILE A 176 -6.31 -16.32 -6.77
CA ILE A 176 -6.92 -15.20 -7.50
C ILE A 176 -7.47 -15.76 -8.80
N GLU A 177 -8.77 -15.71 -8.96
CA GLU A 177 -9.45 -15.98 -10.22
C GLU A 177 -8.74 -15.25 -11.36
N LYS A 178 -8.68 -15.89 -12.52
CA LYS A 178 -8.09 -15.28 -13.73
C LYS A 178 -8.59 -13.86 -13.86
N PRO A 179 -7.73 -12.89 -14.19
CA PRO A 179 -8.15 -11.51 -14.31
C PRO A 179 -9.34 -11.41 -15.25
N LEU A 180 -10.37 -10.74 -14.81
CA LEU A 180 -11.61 -10.52 -15.56
C LEU A 180 -11.33 -9.81 -16.90
N TYR A 181 -10.25 -9.03 -16.92
CA TYR A 181 -9.81 -8.24 -18.06
C TYR A 181 -8.38 -8.63 -18.44
N THR A 182 -8.17 -8.85 -19.72
CA THR A 182 -6.88 -9.11 -20.34
C THR A 182 -6.62 -8.08 -21.44
N PRO A 183 -5.39 -7.90 -21.91
CA PRO A 183 -5.11 -7.02 -23.05
C PRO A 183 -5.98 -7.31 -24.29
N ASP A 184 -6.42 -8.56 -24.44
CA ASP A 184 -7.21 -8.98 -25.61
C ASP A 184 -8.70 -8.65 -25.48
N ASN A 185 -9.21 -8.43 -24.25
CA ASN A 185 -10.64 -8.24 -24.02
C ASN A 185 -11.01 -6.88 -23.40
N ILE A 186 -10.02 -5.99 -23.22
CA ILE A 186 -10.26 -4.64 -22.70
C ILE A 186 -9.77 -3.59 -23.70
N GLN A 187 -10.64 -2.65 -24.03
CA GLN A 187 -10.28 -1.43 -24.72
C GLN A 187 -10.22 -0.30 -23.69
N ILE A 188 -9.02 0.11 -23.34
CA ILE A 188 -8.80 1.22 -22.42
C ILE A 188 -8.72 2.52 -23.23
N SER A 189 -9.49 3.52 -22.84
CA SER A 189 -9.37 4.87 -23.37
C SER A 189 -7.98 5.41 -23.05
N VAL A 190 -7.22 5.78 -24.05
CA VAL A 190 -5.91 6.43 -23.84
C VAL A 190 -6.18 7.81 -23.23
N PRO A 191 -5.58 8.14 -22.09
CA PRO A 191 -5.71 9.47 -21.52
C PRO A 191 -5.30 10.57 -22.50
N PRO A 192 -6.02 11.69 -22.58
CA PRO A 192 -5.79 12.72 -23.60
C PRO A 192 -4.43 13.42 -23.52
N TYR A 193 -3.69 13.22 -22.43
CA TYR A 193 -2.33 13.75 -22.26
C TYR A 193 -1.24 12.77 -22.71
N LEU A 194 -1.59 11.55 -23.13
CA LEU A 194 -0.65 10.61 -23.73
C LEU A 194 -0.73 10.74 -25.27
N PRO A 195 0.42 10.67 -25.96
CA PRO A 195 0.41 10.62 -27.43
C PRO A 195 -0.25 9.32 -27.90
N ASN A 196 -1.04 9.42 -28.96
CA ASN A 196 -1.61 8.26 -29.65
C ASN A 196 -0.52 7.48 -30.38
#